data_ef4f9ff42acf5524b64f964be86ae6aa
#
_entry.id   ef4f9ff42acf5524b64f964be86ae6aa
#
_cell.length_a   1.000
_cell.length_b   1.000
_cell.length_c   1.000
_cell.angle_alpha   90.00
_cell.angle_beta   90.00
_cell.angle_gamma   90.00
#
_symmetry.space_group_name_H-M   'P 1'
#
loop_
_entity.id
_entity.type
_entity.pdbx_description
1 polymer ?
#
loop_
_entity_poly.entity_id
_entity_poly.type
_entity_poly.pdbx_seq_one_letter_code
_entity_poly.pdbx_strand_id
1 'polypeptide(L)'
;MAKTGAVLPARRNRVLLALTLALTVLAGASSSEAAPPSPPGPSKPAPATPPAASGASALQGIPGMDFSALSPSAQHELATVLSDEFCYCGCPHTLGQCLTGHTGCQHARRMTRLAARQAAAGVPATDIIVALSEYYASFRAPRQKLEVDPRMCMGDAKAPVTLVEFSDFECPYCGKARPVLEAFAKKNATKVRFCNVPYPLPMHPNALPAGQAALWARDQGKYWEMHDALFENAHRLSTATLVELANKIGLKGAELQKALQAGTYAQELEKYKSMGTRANIRGTPSLFFNGRFNDVQLGLTEEMLSHALEDETTWRANNNAWAAD
;
A
#
# COMPACT_ATOMS: atom_id res chain seq x y z
N MET A 1 21.35 56.56 -37.00
CA MET A 1 21.13 55.81 -38.25
C MET A 1 20.15 54.68 -37.97
N ALA A 2 18.92 54.88 -38.45
CA ALA A 2 17.83 53.93 -38.33
C ALA A 2 17.94 52.81 -39.35
N LYS A 3 17.51 51.58 -38.99
CA LYS A 3 16.98 50.61 -39.96
C LYS A 3 15.85 49.80 -39.31
N THR A 4 14.68 50.12 -39.80
CA THR A 4 13.41 49.44 -39.68
C THR A 4 13.43 48.10 -40.41
N GLY A 5 12.84 47.07 -39.80
CA GLY A 5 12.63 45.75 -40.40
C GLY A 5 11.22 45.24 -40.07
N ALA A 6 10.46 45.00 -41.12
CA ALA A 6 9.02 44.84 -41.19
C ALA A 6 8.47 43.53 -40.62
N VAL A 7 7.28 43.64 -40.07
CA VAL A 7 6.35 42.56 -39.63
C VAL A 7 5.54 42.08 -40.85
N LEU A 8 5.43 40.77 -41.06
CA LEU A 8 4.50 40.13 -41.99
C LEU A 8 3.43 39.33 -41.24
N PRO A 9 2.17 39.38 -41.66
CA PRO A 9 1.06 38.74 -40.94
C PRO A 9 0.79 37.31 -41.38
N ALA A 10 0.37 36.48 -40.40
CA ALA A 10 -0.02 35.10 -40.58
C ALA A 10 -1.35 34.95 -41.37
N ARG A 11 -1.34 34.08 -42.37
CA ARG A 11 -2.52 33.67 -43.15
C ARG A 11 -3.34 32.66 -42.37
N ARG A 12 -4.64 32.99 -42.17
CA ARG A 12 -5.70 32.07 -41.75
C ARG A 12 -6.21 31.30 -42.98
N ASN A 13 -6.11 30.00 -42.99
CA ASN A 13 -6.85 29.13 -43.94
C ASN A 13 -8.11 28.63 -43.27
N ARG A 14 -9.24 29.14 -43.74
CA ARG A 14 -10.58 28.54 -43.49
C ARG A 14 -10.88 27.60 -44.66
N VAL A 15 -11.11 26.32 -44.34
CA VAL A 15 -11.73 25.36 -45.25
C VAL A 15 -13.17 25.16 -44.80
N LEU A 16 -14.07 25.69 -45.62
CA LEU A 16 -15.53 25.39 -45.53
C LEU A 16 -15.76 24.06 -46.29
N LEU A 17 -16.34 23.07 -45.62
CA LEU A 17 -16.90 21.88 -46.27
C LEU A 17 -18.41 21.98 -46.20
N ALA A 18 -19.05 22.13 -47.37
CA ALA A 18 -20.49 22.15 -47.52
C ALA A 18 -20.97 20.68 -47.59
N LEU A 19 -21.96 20.31 -46.74
CA LEU A 19 -22.71 19.07 -46.84
C LEU A 19 -23.99 19.32 -47.64
N THR A 20 -24.13 18.69 -48.79
CA THR A 20 -25.40 18.60 -49.52
C THR A 20 -26.16 17.34 -49.07
N LEU A 21 -27.37 17.57 -48.57
CA LEU A 21 -28.36 16.56 -48.26
C LEU A 21 -29.07 16.10 -49.54
N ALA A 22 -29.01 14.80 -49.88
CA ALA A 22 -29.87 14.19 -50.86
C ALA A 22 -30.87 13.27 -50.15
N LEU A 23 -32.16 13.66 -50.17
CA LEU A 23 -33.29 12.85 -49.74
C LEU A 23 -33.72 11.95 -50.90
N THR A 24 -33.62 10.62 -50.71
CA THR A 24 -34.32 9.64 -51.56
C THR A 24 -35.32 8.86 -50.70
N VAL A 25 -36.61 9.09 -50.98
CA VAL A 25 -37.72 8.33 -50.42
C VAL A 25 -37.86 7.06 -51.27
N LEU A 26 -37.71 5.89 -50.68
CA LEU A 26 -38.15 4.60 -51.25
C LEU A 26 -39.15 3.95 -50.29
N ALA A 27 -40.40 3.90 -50.75
CA ALA A 27 -41.44 3.08 -50.15
C ALA A 27 -41.17 1.59 -50.47
N GLY A 28 -41.07 0.75 -49.47
CA GLY A 28 -40.89 -0.70 -49.59
C GLY A 28 -41.71 -1.42 -48.52
N ALA A 29 -42.54 -2.33 -48.99
CA ALA A 29 -43.55 -3.07 -48.27
C ALA A 29 -43.10 -3.83 -47.03
N SER A 30 -43.97 -3.79 -46.02
CA SER A 30 -43.85 -4.55 -44.77
C SER A 30 -44.13 -6.05 -45.03
N SER A 31 -43.14 -6.89 -44.93
CA SER A 31 -43.30 -8.32 -44.64
C SER A 31 -43.04 -8.56 -43.16
N SER A 32 -44.09 -8.90 -42.44
CA SER A 32 -44.02 -9.31 -41.04
C SER A 32 -43.40 -10.71 -40.97
N GLU A 33 -42.14 -10.77 -40.69
CA GLU A 33 -41.43 -12.02 -40.37
C GLU A 33 -41.35 -12.15 -38.85
N ALA A 34 -42.01 -13.21 -38.34
CA ALA A 34 -42.03 -13.49 -36.90
C ALA A 34 -40.63 -13.83 -36.43
N ALA A 35 -40.14 -13.10 -35.38
CA ALA A 35 -38.87 -13.36 -34.76
C ALA A 35 -38.83 -14.78 -34.16
N PRO A 36 -37.70 -15.49 -34.26
CA PRO A 36 -37.53 -16.79 -33.62
C PRO A 36 -37.55 -16.64 -32.08
N PRO A 37 -38.05 -17.66 -31.36
CA PRO A 37 -38.09 -17.61 -29.88
C PRO A 37 -36.67 -17.50 -29.34
N SER A 38 -36.49 -16.59 -28.38
CA SER A 38 -35.23 -16.40 -27.65
C SER A 38 -34.80 -17.71 -26.99
N PRO A 39 -33.50 -18.04 -27.02
CA PRO A 39 -33.00 -19.20 -26.29
C PRO A 39 -33.26 -19.03 -24.79
N PRO A 40 -33.52 -20.12 -24.04
CA PRO A 40 -33.69 -20.05 -22.60
C PRO A 40 -32.44 -19.43 -21.96
N GLY A 41 -32.64 -18.39 -21.16
CA GLY A 41 -31.56 -17.72 -20.42
C GLY A 41 -30.80 -18.72 -19.55
N PRO A 42 -29.52 -18.48 -19.27
CA PRO A 42 -28.73 -19.35 -18.41
C PRO A 42 -29.44 -19.50 -17.06
N SER A 43 -29.81 -20.75 -16.72
CA SER A 43 -30.33 -21.11 -15.40
C SER A 43 -29.30 -20.71 -14.38
N LYS A 44 -29.74 -19.92 -13.39
CA LYS A 44 -28.94 -19.53 -12.24
C LYS A 44 -28.32 -20.81 -11.66
N PRO A 45 -26.99 -20.93 -11.53
CA PRO A 45 -26.38 -22.10 -10.91
C PRO A 45 -26.94 -22.22 -9.49
N ALA A 46 -27.40 -23.40 -9.12
CA ALA A 46 -27.76 -23.71 -7.75
C ALA A 46 -26.52 -23.44 -6.88
N PRO A 47 -26.70 -22.95 -5.64
CA PRO A 47 -25.58 -22.78 -4.75
C PRO A 47 -24.91 -24.15 -4.56
N ALA A 48 -23.65 -24.25 -5.01
CA ALA A 48 -22.85 -25.44 -4.81
C ALA A 48 -22.72 -25.64 -3.31
N THR A 49 -23.22 -26.75 -2.80
CA THR A 49 -22.97 -27.19 -1.42
C THR A 49 -21.46 -27.40 -1.31
N PRO A 50 -20.75 -26.71 -0.42
CA PRO A 50 -19.31 -26.89 -0.30
C PRO A 50 -19.01 -28.34 0.10
N PRO A 51 -18.01 -28.99 -0.49
CA PRO A 51 -17.58 -30.33 -0.08
C PRO A 51 -16.97 -30.24 1.32
N ALA A 52 -17.74 -30.58 2.34
CA ALA A 52 -17.42 -30.36 3.75
C ALA A 52 -16.31 -31.27 4.33
N ALA A 53 -15.67 -32.12 3.55
CA ALA A 53 -14.77 -33.16 4.12
C ALA A 53 -13.33 -33.16 3.60
N SER A 54 -12.98 -32.44 2.53
CA SER A 54 -11.64 -32.56 1.91
C SER A 54 -10.59 -31.59 2.44
N GLY A 55 -10.99 -30.43 2.96
CA GLY A 55 -10.05 -29.38 3.41
C GLY A 55 -9.32 -29.73 4.71
N ALA A 56 -10.04 -30.19 5.72
CA ALA A 56 -9.44 -30.50 7.02
C ALA A 56 -8.40 -31.64 6.97
N SER A 57 -8.62 -32.63 6.09
CA SER A 57 -7.66 -33.74 5.91
C SER A 57 -6.34 -33.30 5.27
N ALA A 58 -6.37 -32.33 4.36
CA ALA A 58 -5.18 -31.82 3.68
C ALA A 58 -4.26 -31.00 4.61
N LEU A 59 -4.79 -30.47 5.69
CA LEU A 59 -4.03 -29.68 6.67
C LEU A 59 -3.48 -30.52 7.83
N GLN A 60 -3.92 -31.78 7.94
CA GLN A 60 -3.43 -32.69 8.98
C GLN A 60 -2.04 -33.23 8.60
N GLY A 61 -1.17 -33.31 9.59
CA GLY A 61 0.15 -33.91 9.41
C GLY A 61 1.22 -33.01 8.79
N ILE A 62 0.96 -31.70 8.64
CA ILE A 62 2.00 -30.75 8.25
C ILE A 62 2.94 -30.54 9.44
N PRO A 63 4.22 -30.96 9.35
CA PRO A 63 5.11 -30.94 10.51
C PRO A 63 5.29 -29.53 11.10
N GLY A 64 5.04 -29.35 12.40
CA GLY A 64 5.25 -28.09 13.12
C GLY A 64 4.29 -26.96 12.77
N MET A 65 3.13 -27.29 12.20
CA MET A 65 2.00 -26.33 11.97
C MET A 65 0.70 -26.95 12.46
N ASP A 66 -0.10 -26.14 13.16
CA ASP A 66 -1.40 -26.52 13.66
C ASP A 66 -2.45 -25.51 13.19
N PHE A 67 -3.49 -25.99 12.53
CA PHE A 67 -4.59 -25.20 11.97
C PHE A 67 -5.94 -25.54 12.61
N SER A 68 -5.94 -26.31 13.72
CA SER A 68 -7.16 -26.74 14.41
C SER A 68 -7.99 -25.58 14.95
N ALA A 69 -7.38 -24.45 15.24
CA ALA A 69 -8.04 -23.23 15.68
C ALA A 69 -8.79 -22.48 14.56
N LEU A 70 -8.55 -22.82 13.29
CA LEU A 70 -9.26 -22.21 12.17
C LEU A 70 -10.67 -22.77 12.05
N SER A 71 -11.63 -21.92 11.64
CA SER A 71 -12.98 -22.38 11.30
C SER A 71 -12.94 -23.38 10.13
N PRO A 72 -13.95 -24.26 9.97
CA PRO A 72 -14.00 -25.20 8.83
C PRO A 72 -13.91 -24.51 7.47
N SER A 73 -14.51 -23.32 7.31
CA SER A 73 -14.41 -22.52 6.10
C SER A 73 -12.96 -22.04 5.87
N ALA A 74 -12.32 -21.49 6.90
CA ALA A 74 -10.92 -21.03 6.80
C ALA A 74 -9.95 -22.19 6.50
N GLN A 75 -10.20 -23.38 7.06
CA GLN A 75 -9.44 -24.58 6.75
C GLN A 75 -9.60 -24.99 5.27
N HIS A 76 -10.83 -24.88 4.73
CA HIS A 76 -11.09 -25.17 3.32
C HIS A 76 -10.32 -24.18 2.39
N GLU A 77 -10.42 -22.88 2.66
CA GLU A 77 -9.70 -21.86 1.89
C GLU A 77 -8.19 -22.09 1.97
N LEU A 78 -7.63 -22.33 3.14
CA LEU A 78 -6.22 -22.60 3.31
C LEU A 78 -5.78 -23.86 2.57
N ALA A 79 -6.54 -24.95 2.63
CA ALA A 79 -6.24 -26.18 1.92
C ALA A 79 -6.20 -25.96 0.39
N THR A 80 -7.12 -25.15 -0.13
CA THR A 80 -7.12 -24.75 -1.54
C THR A 80 -5.85 -23.97 -1.89
N VAL A 81 -5.46 -22.98 -1.08
CA VAL A 81 -4.20 -22.25 -1.29
C VAL A 81 -2.99 -23.20 -1.28
N LEU A 82 -2.93 -24.16 -0.34
CA LEU A 82 -1.80 -25.10 -0.26
C LEU A 82 -1.70 -26.04 -1.46
N SER A 83 -2.85 -26.35 -2.11
CA SER A 83 -2.87 -27.21 -3.31
C SER A 83 -2.55 -26.46 -4.59
N ASP A 84 -2.96 -25.19 -4.69
CA ASP A 84 -2.98 -24.46 -5.94
C ASP A 84 -1.82 -23.45 -6.07
N GLU A 85 -1.32 -22.92 -4.94
CA GLU A 85 -0.23 -21.94 -4.95
C GLU A 85 1.14 -22.62 -4.88
N PHE A 86 2.08 -22.11 -5.69
CA PHE A 86 3.45 -22.59 -5.73
C PHE A 86 4.31 -21.93 -4.65
N CYS A 87 5.32 -22.69 -4.17
CA CYS A 87 6.33 -22.13 -3.30
C CYS A 87 7.33 -21.29 -4.09
N TYR A 88 7.58 -20.04 -3.70
CA TYR A 88 8.53 -19.15 -4.38
C TYR A 88 10.00 -19.43 -4.04
N CYS A 89 10.30 -20.47 -3.27
CA CYS A 89 11.69 -20.88 -2.96
C CYS A 89 12.49 -21.38 -4.19
N GLY A 90 11.84 -21.48 -5.36
CA GLY A 90 12.45 -21.94 -6.60
C GLY A 90 12.28 -23.43 -6.90
N CYS A 91 11.65 -24.20 -6.01
CA CYS A 91 11.25 -25.57 -6.30
C CYS A 91 9.92 -25.61 -7.10
N PRO A 92 9.71 -26.64 -7.96
CA PRO A 92 8.50 -26.75 -8.77
C PRO A 92 7.33 -27.41 -8.01
N HIS A 93 7.18 -27.13 -6.71
CA HIS A 93 6.18 -27.74 -5.85
C HIS A 93 5.15 -26.73 -5.39
N THR A 94 3.90 -27.18 -5.19
CA THR A 94 2.90 -26.39 -4.47
C THR A 94 3.30 -26.22 -3.01
N LEU A 95 2.68 -25.28 -2.32
CA LEU A 95 2.94 -25.05 -0.89
C LEU A 95 2.78 -26.33 -0.06
N GLY A 96 1.69 -27.06 -0.29
CA GLY A 96 1.41 -28.31 0.40
C GLY A 96 2.47 -29.38 0.15
N GLN A 97 2.91 -29.53 -1.09
CA GLN A 97 4.00 -30.45 -1.45
C GLN A 97 5.33 -30.03 -0.83
N CYS A 98 5.60 -28.71 -0.79
CA CYS A 98 6.82 -28.18 -0.19
C CYS A 98 6.86 -28.43 1.33
N LEU A 99 5.73 -28.27 2.03
CA LEU A 99 5.61 -28.48 3.46
C LEU A 99 5.76 -29.95 3.88
N THR A 100 5.36 -30.88 3.03
CA THR A 100 5.40 -32.32 3.33
C THR A 100 6.65 -33.00 2.77
N GLY A 101 7.11 -32.60 1.59
CA GLY A 101 8.27 -33.18 0.92
C GLY A 101 9.61 -32.51 1.26
N HIS A 102 9.59 -31.22 1.55
CA HIS A 102 10.74 -30.40 1.94
C HIS A 102 10.52 -29.81 3.34
N THR A 103 10.48 -30.65 4.35
CA THR A 103 10.06 -30.29 5.72
C THR A 103 10.89 -29.18 6.38
N GLY A 104 12.08 -28.89 5.85
CA GLY A 104 12.94 -27.78 6.27
C GLY A 104 12.64 -26.43 5.63
N CYS A 105 11.82 -26.36 4.58
CA CYS A 105 11.59 -25.14 3.84
C CYS A 105 10.89 -24.06 4.69
N GLN A 106 11.66 -23.13 5.24
CA GLN A 106 11.14 -22.05 6.07
C GLN A 106 10.31 -21.06 5.23
N HIS A 107 10.67 -20.91 3.94
CA HIS A 107 9.91 -20.06 3.04
C HIS A 107 8.45 -20.54 2.86
N ALA A 108 8.25 -21.83 2.58
CA ALA A 108 6.90 -22.41 2.51
C ALA A 108 6.11 -22.21 3.81
N ARG A 109 6.77 -22.34 4.96
CA ARG A 109 6.14 -22.11 6.27
C ARG A 109 5.72 -20.65 6.47
N ARG A 110 6.55 -19.67 6.05
CA ARG A 110 6.21 -18.24 6.11
C ARG A 110 5.01 -17.93 5.22
N MET A 111 5.02 -18.39 3.96
CA MET A 111 3.89 -18.23 3.04
C MET A 111 2.60 -18.82 3.62
N THR A 112 2.66 -20.03 4.15
CA THR A 112 1.51 -20.71 4.74
C THR A 112 0.95 -19.97 5.95
N ARG A 113 1.80 -19.41 6.82
CA ARG A 113 1.35 -18.56 7.94
C ARG A 113 0.62 -17.32 7.46
N LEU A 114 1.11 -16.69 6.39
CA LEU A 114 0.44 -15.54 5.78
C LEU A 114 -0.93 -15.94 5.21
N ALA A 115 -0.99 -17.04 4.44
CA ALA A 115 -2.25 -17.57 3.91
C ALA A 115 -3.26 -17.93 5.01
N ALA A 116 -2.81 -18.60 6.07
CA ALA A 116 -3.67 -18.99 7.19
C ALA A 116 -4.31 -17.78 7.89
N ARG A 117 -3.58 -16.68 8.05
CA ARG A 117 -4.13 -15.42 8.60
C ARG A 117 -5.22 -14.82 7.71
N GLN A 118 -5.00 -14.80 6.40
CA GLN A 118 -6.00 -14.29 5.47
C GLN A 118 -7.26 -15.17 5.46
N ALA A 119 -7.09 -16.49 5.46
CA ALA A 119 -8.19 -17.44 5.57
C ALA A 119 -8.95 -17.26 6.89
N ALA A 120 -8.26 -17.08 8.01
CA ALA A 120 -8.87 -16.79 9.31
C ALA A 120 -9.67 -15.47 9.31
N ALA A 121 -9.27 -14.49 8.51
CA ALA A 121 -10.01 -13.25 8.29
C ALA A 121 -11.19 -13.39 7.31
N GLY A 122 -11.43 -14.60 6.78
CA GLY A 122 -12.52 -14.88 5.84
C GLY A 122 -12.24 -14.51 4.39
N VAL A 123 -10.96 -14.33 4.03
CA VAL A 123 -10.56 -14.03 2.64
C VAL A 123 -10.62 -15.31 1.81
N PRO A 124 -11.26 -15.32 0.62
CA PRO A 124 -11.31 -16.48 -0.27
C PRO A 124 -9.92 -16.90 -0.78
N ALA A 125 -9.73 -18.18 -1.06
CA ALA A 125 -8.47 -18.75 -1.53
C ALA A 125 -7.92 -18.04 -2.78
N THR A 126 -8.79 -17.70 -3.73
CA THR A 126 -8.42 -16.96 -4.95
C THR A 126 -7.77 -15.62 -4.64
N ASP A 127 -8.32 -14.88 -3.70
CA ASP A 127 -7.83 -13.56 -3.32
C ASP A 127 -6.54 -13.68 -2.49
N ILE A 128 -6.44 -14.74 -1.67
CA ILE A 128 -5.20 -15.06 -0.93
C ILE A 128 -4.06 -15.37 -1.91
N ILE A 129 -4.31 -16.18 -2.95
CA ILE A 129 -3.31 -16.53 -3.98
C ILE A 129 -2.83 -15.27 -4.71
N VAL A 130 -3.76 -14.40 -5.12
CA VAL A 130 -3.41 -13.12 -5.75
C VAL A 130 -2.56 -12.26 -4.81
N ALA A 131 -2.97 -12.11 -3.55
CA ALA A 131 -2.26 -11.32 -2.56
C ALA A 131 -0.85 -11.86 -2.26
N LEU A 132 -0.68 -13.20 -2.18
CA LEU A 132 0.63 -13.84 -2.04
C LEU A 132 1.50 -13.58 -3.26
N SER A 133 0.94 -13.74 -4.46
CA SER A 133 1.65 -13.51 -5.72
C SER A 133 2.17 -12.05 -5.81
N GLU A 134 1.32 -11.07 -5.54
CA GLU A 134 1.68 -9.65 -5.55
C GLU A 134 2.73 -9.32 -4.47
N TYR A 135 2.54 -9.83 -3.25
CA TYR A 135 3.47 -9.61 -2.15
C TYR A 135 4.87 -10.15 -2.48
N TYR A 136 4.99 -11.40 -2.92
CA TYR A 136 6.29 -11.99 -3.24
C TYR A 136 6.89 -11.47 -4.55
N ALA A 137 6.08 -11.07 -5.53
CA ALA A 137 6.55 -10.37 -6.73
C ALA A 137 7.20 -9.02 -6.39
N SER A 138 6.71 -8.33 -5.36
CA SER A 138 7.25 -7.03 -4.91
C SER A 138 8.74 -7.08 -4.53
N PHE A 139 9.26 -8.25 -4.13
CA PHE A 139 10.68 -8.43 -3.79
C PHE A 139 11.62 -8.33 -5.00
N ARG A 140 11.12 -8.67 -6.19
CA ARG A 140 11.86 -8.55 -7.46
C ARG A 140 11.68 -7.18 -8.12
N ALA A 141 10.73 -6.38 -7.65
CA ALA A 141 10.50 -5.05 -8.17
C ALA A 141 11.67 -4.10 -7.84
N PRO A 142 11.94 -3.09 -8.66
CA PRO A 142 12.95 -2.07 -8.36
C PRO A 142 12.65 -1.37 -7.03
N ARG A 143 13.67 -1.28 -6.18
CA ARG A 143 13.56 -0.60 -4.88
C ARG A 143 13.47 0.90 -5.07
N GLN A 144 12.54 1.55 -4.37
CA GLN A 144 12.43 2.99 -4.37
C GLN A 144 13.57 3.60 -3.54
N LYS A 145 14.23 4.62 -4.10
CA LYS A 145 15.21 5.41 -3.37
C LYS A 145 14.49 6.48 -2.56
N LEU A 146 14.33 6.23 -1.26
CA LEU A 146 13.64 7.11 -0.32
C LEU A 146 14.66 7.83 0.55
N GLU A 147 14.84 9.12 0.30
CA GLU A 147 15.76 9.97 1.06
C GLU A 147 14.99 10.67 2.19
N VAL A 148 15.17 10.18 3.42
CA VAL A 148 14.49 10.69 4.60
C VAL A 148 15.51 11.32 5.55
N ASP A 149 15.17 12.48 6.12
CA ASP A 149 15.97 13.13 7.14
C ASP A 149 16.09 12.22 8.38
N PRO A 150 17.31 11.90 8.83
CA PRO A 150 17.54 11.03 9.99
C PRO A 150 16.79 11.43 11.27
N ARG A 151 16.49 12.72 11.43
CA ARG A 151 15.77 13.26 12.59
C ARG A 151 14.28 12.89 12.61
N MET A 152 13.75 12.40 11.49
CA MET A 152 12.38 11.86 11.35
C MET A 152 12.34 10.33 11.52
N CYS A 153 13.44 9.73 12.01
CA CYS A 153 13.55 8.31 12.20
C CYS A 153 13.79 7.95 13.67
N MET A 154 13.27 6.78 14.09
CA MET A 154 13.57 6.14 15.37
C MET A 154 14.22 4.77 15.14
N GLY A 155 14.87 4.21 16.17
CA GLY A 155 15.64 2.98 16.10
C GLY A 155 17.11 3.22 15.76
N ASP A 156 17.88 2.13 15.67
CA ASP A 156 19.31 2.21 15.40
C ASP A 156 19.57 2.71 13.96
N ALA A 157 20.42 3.71 13.81
CA ALA A 157 20.82 4.22 12.50
C ALA A 157 21.52 3.16 11.62
N LYS A 158 22.08 2.11 12.25
CA LYS A 158 22.75 0.97 11.60
C LYS A 158 21.84 -0.24 11.42
N ALA A 159 20.54 -0.14 11.78
CA ALA A 159 19.60 -1.22 11.60
C ALA A 159 19.59 -1.71 10.15
N PRO A 160 19.59 -3.04 9.90
CA PRO A 160 19.68 -3.61 8.55
C PRO A 160 18.45 -3.32 7.68
N VAL A 161 17.31 -2.99 8.30
CA VAL A 161 16.06 -2.70 7.60
C VAL A 161 15.59 -1.29 7.95
N THR A 162 15.31 -0.49 6.92
CA THR A 162 14.63 0.79 7.06
C THR A 162 13.17 0.63 6.65
N LEU A 163 12.26 0.91 7.59
CA LEU A 163 10.83 1.01 7.35
C LEU A 163 10.46 2.48 7.20
N VAL A 164 10.00 2.87 6.02
CA VAL A 164 9.52 4.23 5.75
C VAL A 164 8.00 4.22 5.64
N GLU A 165 7.35 5.08 6.41
CA GLU A 165 5.92 5.36 6.30
C GLU A 165 5.72 6.74 5.67
N PHE A 166 4.92 6.80 4.61
CA PHE A 166 4.31 8.06 4.17
C PHE A 166 2.95 8.21 4.82
N SER A 167 2.76 9.32 5.53
CA SER A 167 1.68 9.48 6.48
C SER A 167 1.06 10.87 6.40
N ASP A 168 -0.24 10.95 6.69
CA ASP A 168 -1.01 12.20 6.73
C ASP A 168 -1.63 12.36 8.12
N PHE A 169 -1.42 13.49 8.76
CA PHE A 169 -1.84 13.75 10.14
C PHE A 169 -3.36 13.88 10.33
N GLU A 170 -4.12 14.09 9.25
CA GLU A 170 -5.60 14.08 9.29
C GLU A 170 -6.17 12.72 8.82
N CYS A 171 -5.34 11.80 8.31
CA CYS A 171 -5.81 10.51 7.82
C CYS A 171 -6.18 9.57 8.99
N PRO A 172 -7.45 9.10 9.09
CA PRO A 172 -7.86 8.21 10.17
C PRO A 172 -7.17 6.85 10.13
N TYR A 173 -6.77 6.39 8.95
CA TYR A 173 -6.01 5.13 8.79
C TYR A 173 -4.58 5.28 9.32
N CYS A 174 -3.93 6.44 9.11
CA CYS A 174 -2.61 6.73 9.70
C CYS A 174 -2.68 6.81 11.23
N GLY A 175 -3.73 7.46 11.76
CA GLY A 175 -3.96 7.48 13.21
C GLY A 175 -4.12 6.09 13.83
N LYS A 176 -4.78 5.16 13.12
CA LYS A 176 -4.90 3.74 13.53
C LYS A 176 -3.59 2.97 13.36
N ALA A 177 -2.80 3.28 12.33
CA ALA A 177 -1.53 2.64 12.03
C ALA A 177 -0.44 3.00 13.06
N ARG A 178 -0.41 4.25 13.51
CA ARG A 178 0.61 4.81 14.42
C ARG A 178 0.96 3.91 15.60
N PRO A 179 0.04 3.49 16.47
CA PRO A 179 0.40 2.70 17.66
C PRO A 179 1.01 1.34 17.28
N VAL A 180 0.57 0.72 16.19
CA VAL A 180 1.11 -0.56 15.71
C VAL A 180 2.54 -0.38 15.19
N LEU A 181 2.77 0.65 14.36
CA LEU A 181 4.09 0.94 13.77
C LEU A 181 5.10 1.33 14.85
N GLU A 182 4.73 2.19 15.80
CA GLU A 182 5.60 2.60 16.90
C GLU A 182 5.96 1.42 17.83
N ALA A 183 4.97 0.61 18.21
CA ALA A 183 5.21 -0.58 19.04
C ALA A 183 6.16 -1.55 18.33
N PHE A 184 5.91 -1.82 17.04
CA PHE A 184 6.77 -2.66 16.23
C PHE A 184 8.19 -2.10 16.13
N ALA A 185 8.35 -0.80 15.87
CA ALA A 185 9.64 -0.14 15.76
C ALA A 185 10.43 -0.19 17.09
N LYS A 186 9.77 0.10 18.22
CA LYS A 186 10.36 0.03 19.56
C LYS A 186 10.83 -1.39 19.90
N LYS A 187 10.01 -2.41 19.62
CA LYS A 187 10.34 -3.82 19.84
C LYS A 187 11.53 -4.30 18.98
N ASN A 188 11.68 -3.75 17.79
CA ASN A 188 12.67 -4.16 16.81
C ASN A 188 13.77 -3.09 16.58
N ALA A 189 14.04 -2.20 17.55
CA ALA A 189 14.88 -1.00 17.36
C ALA A 189 16.29 -1.27 16.85
N THR A 190 16.87 -2.46 17.10
CA THR A 190 18.18 -2.88 16.57
C THR A 190 18.11 -3.48 15.17
N LYS A 191 16.92 -3.89 14.70
CA LYS A 191 16.68 -4.53 13.40
C LYS A 191 16.02 -3.59 12.40
N VAL A 192 15.24 -2.63 12.90
CA VAL A 192 14.42 -1.73 12.12
C VAL A 192 14.70 -0.28 12.51
N ARG A 193 15.05 0.53 11.53
CA ARG A 193 15.01 1.98 11.60
C ARG A 193 13.69 2.43 10.99
N PHE A 194 12.77 2.94 11.81
CA PHE A 194 11.46 3.42 11.37
C PHE A 194 11.51 4.93 11.12
N CYS A 195 11.07 5.35 9.94
CA CYS A 195 11.02 6.75 9.53
C CYS A 195 9.59 7.12 9.11
N ASN A 196 9.07 8.20 9.65
CA ASN A 196 7.79 8.78 9.25
C ASN A 196 8.03 9.98 8.31
N VAL A 197 7.31 10.03 7.19
CA VAL A 197 7.42 11.10 6.18
C VAL A 197 6.04 11.74 5.99
N PRO A 198 5.87 13.04 6.26
CA PRO A 198 4.62 13.74 6.02
C PRO A 198 4.23 13.72 4.52
N TYR A 199 3.03 13.23 4.23
CA TYR A 199 2.47 13.15 2.89
C TYR A 199 1.01 13.63 2.88
N PRO A 200 0.80 14.97 2.91
CA PRO A 200 -0.54 15.55 2.96
C PRO A 200 -1.36 15.20 1.73
N LEU A 201 -2.57 14.66 1.95
CA LEU A 201 -3.53 14.34 0.91
C LEU A 201 -4.40 15.57 0.58
N PRO A 202 -4.78 15.78 -0.68
CA PRO A 202 -5.53 16.96 -1.10
C PRO A 202 -6.91 17.13 -0.43
N MET A 203 -7.53 16.02 0.01
CA MET A 203 -8.83 16.04 0.67
C MET A 203 -8.76 16.45 2.14
N HIS A 204 -7.57 16.56 2.73
CA HIS A 204 -7.37 16.92 4.14
C HIS A 204 -6.90 18.37 4.26
N PRO A 205 -7.77 19.29 4.69
CA PRO A 205 -7.50 20.73 4.59
C PRO A 205 -6.36 21.23 5.47
N ASN A 206 -6.09 20.58 6.60
CA ASN A 206 -5.04 20.97 7.53
C ASN A 206 -3.79 20.06 7.48
N ALA A 207 -3.78 19.04 6.63
CA ALA A 207 -2.65 18.12 6.52
C ALA A 207 -1.37 18.83 6.04
N LEU A 208 -1.50 19.78 5.10
CA LEU A 208 -0.35 20.56 4.61
C LEU A 208 0.30 21.40 5.73
N PRO A 209 -0.42 22.28 6.46
CA PRO A 209 0.17 23.03 7.57
C PRO A 209 0.63 22.12 8.71
N ALA A 210 -0.04 20.98 8.98
CA ALA A 210 0.42 19.99 9.97
C ALA A 210 1.77 19.37 9.58
N GLY A 211 1.93 18.97 8.31
CA GLY A 211 3.20 18.49 7.78
C GLY A 211 4.33 19.52 7.92
N GLN A 212 4.05 20.79 7.62
CA GLN A 212 5.03 21.88 7.82
C GLN A 212 5.36 22.09 9.29
N ALA A 213 4.38 21.96 10.20
CA ALA A 213 4.61 22.06 11.64
C ALA A 213 5.50 20.91 12.16
N ALA A 214 5.33 19.69 11.65
CA ALA A 214 6.18 18.56 11.98
C ALA A 214 7.64 18.79 11.52
N LEU A 215 7.85 19.28 10.29
CA LEU A 215 9.17 19.61 9.77
C LEU A 215 9.81 20.77 10.55
N TRP A 216 9.04 21.78 10.93
CA TRP A 216 9.52 22.86 11.79
C TRP A 216 9.96 22.35 13.17
N ALA A 217 9.18 21.47 13.79
CA ALA A 217 9.51 20.86 15.08
C ALA A 217 10.73 19.93 14.97
N ARG A 218 10.91 19.23 13.83
CA ARG A 218 12.12 18.46 13.53
C ARG A 218 13.39 19.31 13.68
N ASP A 219 13.39 20.51 13.14
CA ASP A 219 14.54 21.42 13.21
C ASP A 219 14.81 21.95 14.63
N GLN A 220 13.80 21.84 15.51
CA GLN A 220 13.92 22.11 16.95
C GLN A 220 14.26 20.83 17.77
N GLY A 221 14.50 19.68 17.11
CA GLY A 221 14.76 18.40 17.76
C GLY A 221 13.53 17.76 18.42
N LYS A 222 12.32 18.16 18.00
CA LYS A 222 11.03 17.77 18.58
C LYS A 222 10.06 17.15 17.57
N TYR A 223 10.61 16.43 16.56
CA TYR A 223 9.79 15.82 15.50
C TYR A 223 8.73 14.88 16.07
N TRP A 224 9.15 13.93 16.90
CA TRP A 224 8.26 12.87 17.38
C TRP A 224 7.24 13.39 18.40
N GLU A 225 7.60 14.34 19.24
CA GLU A 225 6.65 15.00 20.14
C GLU A 225 5.58 15.78 19.38
N MET A 226 5.95 16.43 18.27
CA MET A 226 4.97 17.10 17.40
C MET A 226 4.15 16.09 16.62
N HIS A 227 4.75 15.04 16.08
CA HIS A 227 4.08 13.94 15.39
C HIS A 227 2.97 13.35 16.27
N ASP A 228 3.28 13.01 17.52
CA ASP A 228 2.31 12.43 18.44
C ASP A 228 1.19 13.41 18.77
N ALA A 229 1.54 14.67 19.06
CA ALA A 229 0.59 15.71 19.35
C ALA A 229 -0.36 15.98 18.18
N LEU A 230 0.13 15.93 16.93
CA LEU A 230 -0.70 16.10 15.73
C LEU A 230 -1.71 14.98 15.60
N PHE A 231 -1.30 13.71 15.68
CA PHE A 231 -2.22 12.57 15.60
C PHE A 231 -3.25 12.53 16.74
N GLU A 232 -2.85 12.87 17.96
CA GLU A 232 -3.77 12.97 19.11
C GLU A 232 -4.85 14.05 18.90
N ASN A 233 -4.58 15.05 18.08
CA ASN A 233 -5.48 16.15 17.79
C ASN A 233 -5.95 16.19 16.33
N ALA A 234 -5.85 15.08 15.59
CA ALA A 234 -6.18 15.00 14.16
C ALA A 234 -7.57 15.56 13.82
N HIS A 235 -8.55 15.38 14.71
CA HIS A 235 -9.94 15.81 14.52
C HIS A 235 -10.18 17.33 14.66
N ARG A 236 -9.18 18.09 15.15
CA ARG A 236 -9.31 19.53 15.41
C ARG A 236 -8.14 20.37 14.89
N LEU A 237 -7.35 19.83 13.96
CA LEU A 237 -6.21 20.55 13.40
C LEU A 237 -6.64 21.86 12.73
N SER A 238 -5.93 22.92 13.07
CA SER A 238 -6.03 24.27 12.52
C SER A 238 -4.74 25.01 12.84
N THR A 239 -4.47 26.14 12.20
CA THR A 239 -3.28 26.94 12.53
C THR A 239 -3.22 27.28 14.02
N ALA A 240 -4.35 27.62 14.64
CA ALA A 240 -4.42 27.91 16.07
C ALA A 240 -4.04 26.69 16.93
N THR A 241 -4.57 25.51 16.57
CA THR A 241 -4.23 24.25 17.24
C THR A 241 -2.75 23.93 17.08
N LEU A 242 -2.17 24.09 15.89
CA LEU A 242 -0.73 23.84 15.68
C LEU A 242 0.15 24.72 16.57
N VAL A 243 -0.21 25.99 16.76
CA VAL A 243 0.47 26.92 17.69
C VAL A 243 0.32 26.46 19.14
N GLU A 244 -0.90 26.04 19.54
CA GLU A 244 -1.15 25.46 20.88
C GLU A 244 -0.28 24.23 21.13
N LEU A 245 -0.24 23.29 20.17
CA LEU A 245 0.56 22.06 20.28
C LEU A 245 2.04 22.35 20.38
N ALA A 246 2.56 23.29 19.58
CA ALA A 246 3.95 23.71 19.68
C ALA A 246 4.31 24.22 21.09
N ASN A 247 3.45 25.07 21.69
CA ASN A 247 3.64 25.53 23.06
C ASN A 247 3.59 24.37 24.07
N LYS A 248 2.65 23.43 23.91
CA LYS A 248 2.48 22.26 24.79
C LYS A 248 3.72 21.35 24.82
N ILE A 249 4.40 21.20 23.69
CA ILE A 249 5.65 20.40 23.61
C ILE A 249 6.91 21.22 23.98
N GLY A 250 6.75 22.45 24.50
CA GLY A 250 7.85 23.31 24.96
C GLY A 250 8.56 24.09 23.86
N LEU A 251 7.93 24.24 22.70
CA LEU A 251 8.41 25.09 21.60
C LEU A 251 7.67 26.44 21.59
N LYS A 252 8.17 27.39 20.80
CA LYS A 252 7.56 28.73 20.69
C LYS A 252 6.54 28.77 19.57
N GLY A 253 5.26 28.55 19.88
CA GLY A 253 4.18 28.54 18.90
C GLY A 253 4.08 29.79 18.02
N ALA A 254 4.47 30.97 18.56
CA ALA A 254 4.54 32.21 17.75
C ALA A 254 5.60 32.14 16.63
N GLU A 255 6.68 31.39 16.81
CA GLU A 255 7.69 31.14 15.77
C GLU A 255 7.16 30.17 14.73
N LEU A 256 6.45 29.10 15.15
CA LEU A 256 5.74 28.22 14.24
C LEU A 256 4.73 29.01 13.37
N GLN A 257 3.92 29.87 13.97
CA GLN A 257 2.95 30.67 13.24
C GLN A 257 3.61 31.52 12.15
N LYS A 258 4.73 32.18 12.45
CA LYS A 258 5.53 32.92 11.46
C LYS A 258 6.06 32.02 10.34
N ALA A 259 6.58 30.85 10.70
CA ALA A 259 7.09 29.87 9.72
C ALA A 259 6.00 29.36 8.77
N LEU A 260 4.79 29.08 9.29
CA LEU A 260 3.62 28.70 8.49
C LEU A 260 3.17 29.81 7.55
N GLN A 261 3.06 31.06 8.04
CA GLN A 261 2.70 32.23 7.24
C GLN A 261 3.71 32.51 6.12
N ALA A 262 5.00 32.31 6.40
CA ALA A 262 6.08 32.48 5.44
C ALA A 262 6.23 31.29 4.47
N GLY A 263 5.53 30.17 4.71
CA GLY A 263 5.68 28.96 3.92
C GLY A 263 7.08 28.33 3.99
N THR A 264 7.80 28.52 5.09
CA THR A 264 9.23 28.15 5.23
C THR A 264 9.50 26.70 4.88
N TYR A 265 8.57 25.79 5.21
CA TYR A 265 8.72 24.35 4.98
C TYR A 265 7.93 23.84 3.77
N ALA A 266 7.26 24.72 3.03
CA ALA A 266 6.42 24.31 1.90
C ALA A 266 7.22 23.61 0.79
N GLN A 267 8.39 24.14 0.44
CA GLN A 267 9.23 23.56 -0.60
C GLN A 267 9.82 22.19 -0.18
N GLU A 268 10.19 22.04 1.10
CA GLU A 268 10.70 20.77 1.60
C GLU A 268 9.60 19.71 1.64
N LEU A 269 8.40 20.06 2.11
CA LEU A 269 7.26 19.18 2.12
C LEU A 269 6.88 18.73 0.70
N GLU A 270 6.98 19.63 -0.28
CA GLU A 270 6.75 19.30 -1.69
C GLU A 270 7.79 18.31 -2.24
N LYS A 271 9.05 18.34 -1.77
CA LYS A 271 10.04 17.32 -2.11
C LYS A 271 9.62 15.92 -1.61
N TYR A 272 9.09 15.82 -0.38
CA TYR A 272 8.55 14.56 0.15
C TYR A 272 7.33 14.10 -0.61
N LYS A 273 6.41 15.01 -0.98
CA LYS A 273 5.27 14.69 -1.83
C LYS A 273 5.71 14.16 -3.20
N SER A 274 6.65 14.86 -3.83
CA SER A 274 7.24 14.43 -5.10
C SER A 274 7.94 13.07 -4.99
N MET A 275 8.61 12.79 -3.87
CA MET A 275 9.22 11.49 -3.60
C MET A 275 8.16 10.39 -3.53
N GLY A 276 7.07 10.61 -2.80
CA GLY A 276 5.94 9.68 -2.71
C GLY A 276 5.24 9.48 -4.06
N THR A 277 5.06 10.55 -4.84
CA THR A 277 4.49 10.46 -6.20
C THR A 277 5.35 9.59 -7.11
N ARG A 278 6.68 9.77 -7.09
CA ARG A 278 7.61 8.90 -7.85
C ARG A 278 7.58 7.45 -7.36
N ALA A 279 7.33 7.23 -6.08
CA ALA A 279 7.13 5.90 -5.49
C ALA A 279 5.73 5.32 -5.74
N ASN A 280 4.90 5.99 -6.56
CA ASN A 280 3.54 5.59 -6.93
C ASN A 280 2.59 5.45 -5.73
N ILE A 281 2.76 6.29 -4.70
CA ILE A 281 1.85 6.32 -3.54
C ILE A 281 0.47 6.85 -3.99
N ARG A 282 -0.58 6.10 -3.65
CA ARG A 282 -1.97 6.42 -3.97
C ARG A 282 -2.81 6.83 -2.75
N GLY A 283 -2.27 6.63 -1.56
CA GLY A 283 -2.93 6.92 -0.29
C GLY A 283 -2.00 6.75 0.89
N THR A 284 -2.53 7.02 2.09
CA THR A 284 -1.79 6.88 3.35
C THR A 284 -2.56 6.01 4.34
N PRO A 285 -1.88 5.23 5.20
CA PRO A 285 -0.42 5.08 5.23
C PRO A 285 0.10 4.26 4.04
N SER A 286 1.31 4.57 3.55
CA SER A 286 2.04 3.74 2.59
C SER A 286 3.39 3.35 3.18
N LEU A 287 3.69 2.05 3.19
CA LEU A 287 4.85 1.48 3.87
C LEU A 287 5.88 0.94 2.88
N PHE A 288 7.16 1.15 3.19
CA PHE A 288 8.27 0.64 2.39
C PHE A 288 9.35 0.01 3.27
N PHE A 289 9.65 -1.27 3.06
CA PHE A 289 10.79 -1.96 3.68
C PHE A 289 11.99 -1.88 2.74
N ASN A 290 13.05 -1.15 3.12
CA ASN A 290 14.23 -0.93 2.27
C ASN A 290 13.86 -0.49 0.83
N GLY A 291 12.85 0.37 0.69
CA GLY A 291 12.35 0.85 -0.59
C GLY A 291 11.44 -0.11 -1.36
N ARG A 292 11.15 -1.31 -0.84
CA ARG A 292 10.11 -2.19 -1.36
C ARG A 292 8.75 -1.78 -0.79
N PHE A 293 7.79 -1.54 -1.66
CA PHE A 293 6.41 -1.28 -1.24
C PHE A 293 5.83 -2.50 -0.50
N ASN A 294 5.22 -2.25 0.65
CA ASN A 294 4.52 -3.26 1.44
C ASN A 294 3.05 -2.91 1.50
N ASP A 295 2.21 -3.71 0.84
CA ASP A 295 0.79 -3.45 0.80
C ASP A 295 0.16 -3.64 2.19
N VAL A 296 -0.50 -2.61 2.68
CA VAL A 296 -1.22 -2.63 3.96
C VAL A 296 -2.57 -3.35 3.87
N GLN A 297 -3.03 -3.69 2.65
CA GLN A 297 -4.26 -4.47 2.45
C GLN A 297 -4.15 -5.89 3.01
N LEU A 298 -2.93 -6.44 3.11
CA LEU A 298 -2.68 -7.70 3.82
C LEU A 298 -2.89 -7.61 5.34
N GLY A 299 -3.31 -6.46 5.82
CA GLY A 299 -3.49 -6.12 7.23
C GLY A 299 -2.27 -5.41 7.81
N LEU A 300 -2.55 -4.42 8.67
CA LEU A 300 -1.52 -3.70 9.40
C LEU A 300 -1.55 -4.12 10.87
N THR A 301 -0.89 -5.24 11.14
CA THR A 301 -0.72 -5.79 12.49
C THR A 301 0.77 -5.98 12.80
N GLU A 302 1.13 -6.07 14.08
CA GLU A 302 2.50 -6.37 14.49
C GLU A 302 3.00 -7.69 13.88
N GLU A 303 2.13 -8.68 13.74
CA GLU A 303 2.45 -9.97 13.15
C GLU A 303 2.78 -9.85 11.66
N MET A 304 2.00 -9.05 10.89
CA MET A 304 2.27 -8.79 9.48
C MET A 304 3.58 -8.02 9.27
N LEU A 305 3.85 -7.03 10.12
CA LEU A 305 5.11 -6.28 10.07
C LEU A 305 6.31 -7.19 10.42
N SER A 306 6.14 -8.11 11.38
CA SER A 306 7.16 -9.09 11.75
C SER A 306 7.43 -10.08 10.61
N HIS A 307 6.37 -10.53 9.93
CA HIS A 307 6.48 -11.36 8.73
C HIS A 307 7.24 -10.63 7.61
N ALA A 308 6.87 -9.37 7.34
CA ALA A 308 7.55 -8.57 6.31
C ALA A 308 9.03 -8.31 6.65
N LEU A 309 9.36 -8.12 7.93
CA LEU A 309 10.74 -7.97 8.42
C LEU A 309 11.53 -9.26 8.24
N GLU A 310 10.96 -10.41 8.61
CA GLU A 310 11.58 -11.74 8.44
C GLU A 310 11.86 -12.02 6.97
N ASP A 311 10.88 -11.82 6.10
CA ASP A 311 11.04 -12.02 4.66
C ASP A 311 12.07 -11.05 4.06
N GLU A 312 12.05 -9.76 4.43
CA GLU A 312 13.02 -8.77 3.95
C GLU A 312 14.45 -9.14 4.37
N THR A 313 14.62 -9.63 5.60
CA THR A 313 15.91 -10.05 6.13
C THR A 313 16.43 -11.31 5.43
N THR A 314 15.55 -12.29 5.25
CA THR A 314 15.89 -13.55 4.55
C THR A 314 16.24 -13.32 3.09
N TRP A 315 15.43 -12.52 2.38
CA TRP A 315 15.69 -12.14 1.00
C TRP A 315 17.07 -11.52 0.82
N ARG A 316 17.44 -10.58 1.68
CA ARG A 316 18.75 -9.93 1.62
C ARG A 316 19.90 -10.85 2.00
N ALA A 317 19.72 -11.69 3.00
CA ALA A 317 20.72 -12.69 3.41
C ALA A 317 21.02 -13.67 2.28
N ASN A 318 20.04 -14.00 1.44
CA ASN A 318 20.13 -14.88 0.29
C ASN A 318 20.44 -14.13 -1.03
N ASN A 319 21.19 -13.02 -0.97
CA ASN A 319 21.60 -12.25 -2.15
C ASN A 319 20.44 -11.82 -3.07
N ASN A 320 19.34 -11.40 -2.48
CA ASN A 320 18.11 -10.99 -3.18
C ASN A 320 17.50 -12.13 -4.01
N ALA A 321 17.47 -13.31 -3.47
CA ALA A 321 16.81 -14.48 -4.04
C ALA A 321 16.03 -15.25 -2.96
N TRP A 322 14.96 -15.90 -3.36
CA TRP A 322 14.35 -16.94 -2.53
C TRP A 322 15.09 -18.25 -2.74
N ALA A 323 15.46 -18.89 -1.66
CA ALA A 323 16.08 -20.20 -1.68
C ALA A 323 15.26 -21.18 -0.83
N ALA A 324 15.31 -22.45 -1.18
CA ALA A 324 14.88 -23.52 -0.30
C ALA A 324 15.92 -23.61 0.82
N ASP A 325 15.58 -23.17 2.00
CA ASP A 325 16.39 -23.15 3.23
C ASP A 325 15.95 -24.23 4.20
#